data_258acc4660729e69b2f14a2cbd77ddf2
#
_entry.id   258acc4660729e69b2f14a2cbd77ddf2
#
_cell.length_a   1.000
_cell.length_b   1.000
_cell.length_c   1.000
_cell.angle_alpha   90.00
_cell.angle_beta   90.00
_cell.angle_gamma   90.00
#
_symmetry.space_group_name_H-M   'P 1'
#
loop_
_entity.id
_entity.type
_entity.pdbx_description
1 polymer ?
#
loop_
_entity_poly.entity_id
_entity_poly.type
_entity_poly.pdbx_seq_one_letter_code
_entity_poly.pdbx_strand_id
1 'polypeptide(L)'
;AVLEQDYPQYEVIVINDGSTDESEDLLSALEEKYDHLYHSFTPENSRYISRKKLALTLGIKASKHEWLVFTEANCKPVSNQWLRLMARNFTPRTDVVLGYYGYEYAKGWFNRLVAFDALFHSLRYLGWALAGSPYMGIGRNMAYRKSLFFEQKGFSAHLNLQRGDDDLCINQVAKGFNTKVETALDATVRL
;
A
#
# COMPACT_ATOMS: atom_id res chain seq x y z
N ALA A 1 -10.20 -10.04 -5.38
CA ALA A 1 -8.82 -10.09 -5.87
C ALA A 1 -7.81 -10.14 -4.72
N VAL A 2 -7.83 -9.17 -3.78
CA VAL A 2 -6.87 -9.17 -2.64
C VAL A 2 -7.13 -10.35 -1.70
N LEU A 3 -8.39 -10.71 -1.45
CA LEU A 3 -8.80 -11.85 -0.61
C LEU A 3 -8.54 -13.23 -1.22
N GLU A 4 -8.10 -13.29 -2.47
CA GLU A 4 -7.93 -14.54 -3.25
C GLU A 4 -6.49 -14.69 -3.74
N GLN A 5 -5.53 -14.19 -2.98
CA GLN A 5 -4.13 -14.31 -3.31
C GLN A 5 -3.61 -15.72 -3.02
N ASP A 6 -2.80 -16.25 -3.92
CA ASP A 6 -2.10 -17.53 -3.72
C ASP A 6 -0.88 -17.33 -2.82
N TYR A 7 -1.15 -17.15 -1.52
CA TYR A 7 -0.13 -17.00 -0.49
C TYR A 7 -0.57 -17.75 0.78
N PRO A 8 0.32 -18.53 1.41
CA PRO A 8 -0.09 -19.50 2.41
C PRO A 8 -0.63 -18.89 3.70
N GLN A 9 -0.18 -17.71 4.09
CA GLN A 9 -0.57 -17.10 5.36
C GLN A 9 -0.50 -15.58 5.26
N TYR A 10 -1.65 -14.93 5.22
CA TYR A 10 -1.80 -13.46 5.23
C TYR A 10 -3.11 -13.05 5.86
N GLU A 11 -3.22 -11.80 6.20
CA GLU A 11 -4.45 -11.15 6.62
C GLU A 11 -4.71 -9.90 5.75
N VAL A 12 -5.95 -9.56 5.58
CA VAL A 12 -6.39 -8.33 4.92
C VAL A 12 -7.05 -7.45 5.96
N ILE A 13 -6.57 -6.22 6.11
CA ILE A 13 -7.13 -5.26 7.06
C ILE A 13 -7.66 -4.08 6.26
N VAL A 14 -8.95 -3.82 6.37
CA VAL A 14 -9.64 -2.70 5.73
C VAL A 14 -10.11 -1.73 6.80
N ILE A 15 -9.71 -0.48 6.69
CA ILE A 15 -10.17 0.59 7.57
C ILE A 15 -11.12 1.50 6.78
N ASN A 16 -12.39 1.44 7.13
CA ASN A 16 -13.41 2.31 6.56
C ASN A 16 -13.23 3.73 7.11
N ASP A 17 -12.95 4.68 6.23
CA ASP A 17 -12.71 6.09 6.61
C ASP A 17 -14.00 6.94 6.50
N GLY A 18 -15.12 6.40 6.98
CA GLY A 18 -16.40 7.07 7.03
C GLY A 18 -17.13 7.08 5.70
N SER A 19 -17.13 5.96 5.00
CA SER A 19 -18.01 5.75 3.83
C SER A 19 -19.48 5.88 4.24
N THR A 20 -20.26 6.53 3.39
CA THR A 20 -21.70 6.74 3.60
C THR A 20 -22.56 5.88 2.68
N ASP A 21 -21.93 5.01 1.92
CA ASP A 21 -22.54 4.03 1.02
C ASP A 21 -22.65 2.64 1.68
N GLU A 22 -22.98 1.63 0.91
CA GLU A 22 -23.12 0.24 1.37
C GLU A 22 -21.78 -0.47 1.68
N SER A 23 -20.66 0.28 1.80
CA SER A 23 -19.33 -0.30 2.02
C SER A 23 -19.24 -1.08 3.32
N GLU A 24 -19.91 -0.63 4.39
CA GLU A 24 -19.89 -1.30 5.69
C GLU A 24 -20.60 -2.66 5.64
N ASP A 25 -21.77 -2.70 5.01
CA ASP A 25 -22.55 -3.94 4.85
C ASP A 25 -21.77 -4.95 3.99
N LEU A 26 -21.14 -4.46 2.92
CA LEU A 26 -20.30 -5.30 2.07
C LEU A 26 -19.08 -5.85 2.82
N LEU A 27 -18.39 -5.03 3.62
CA LEU A 27 -17.22 -5.47 4.40
C LEU A 27 -17.62 -6.49 5.46
N SER A 28 -18.75 -6.31 6.15
CA SER A 28 -19.29 -7.25 7.12
C SER A 28 -19.60 -8.62 6.47
N ALA A 29 -20.27 -8.61 5.32
CA ALA A 29 -20.57 -9.84 4.57
C ALA A 29 -19.30 -10.55 4.06
N LEU A 30 -18.27 -9.80 3.68
CA LEU A 30 -16.99 -10.36 3.27
C LEU A 30 -16.19 -10.93 4.45
N GLU A 31 -16.24 -10.31 5.63
CA GLU A 31 -15.58 -10.81 6.84
C GLU A 31 -16.21 -12.14 7.32
N GLU A 32 -17.52 -12.32 7.17
CA GLU A 32 -18.18 -13.60 7.43
C GLU A 32 -17.72 -14.70 6.44
N LYS A 33 -17.33 -14.32 5.22
CA LYS A 33 -16.91 -15.27 4.18
C LYS A 33 -15.42 -15.60 4.22
N TYR A 34 -14.58 -14.68 4.68
CA TYR A 34 -13.13 -14.80 4.63
C TYR A 34 -12.51 -14.60 6.01
N ASP A 35 -12.13 -15.68 6.67
CA ASP A 35 -11.55 -15.68 8.03
C ASP A 35 -10.29 -14.84 8.20
N HIS A 36 -9.62 -14.49 7.09
CA HIS A 36 -8.42 -13.67 7.06
C HIS A 36 -8.68 -12.20 6.73
N LEU A 37 -9.95 -11.79 6.58
CA LEU A 37 -10.35 -10.39 6.49
C LEU A 37 -10.71 -9.88 7.89
N TYR A 38 -10.24 -8.69 8.19
CA TYR A 38 -10.64 -7.88 9.33
C TYR A 38 -10.97 -6.48 8.85
N HIS A 39 -12.10 -5.93 9.23
CA HIS A 39 -12.43 -4.54 8.96
C HIS A 39 -12.69 -3.74 10.24
N SER A 40 -12.49 -2.43 10.16
CA SER A 40 -12.76 -1.48 11.24
C SER A 40 -13.00 -0.08 10.63
N PHE A 41 -13.31 0.89 11.46
CA PHE A 41 -13.61 2.26 11.02
C PHE A 41 -12.78 3.31 11.76
N THR A 42 -12.65 4.50 11.15
CA THR A 42 -12.04 5.65 11.83
C THR A 42 -13.07 6.39 12.68
N PRO A 43 -12.73 6.79 13.93
CA PRO A 43 -13.62 7.62 14.75
C PRO A 43 -13.90 8.98 14.10
N GLU A 44 -15.15 9.42 14.10
CA GLU A 44 -15.59 10.68 13.45
C GLU A 44 -14.92 11.95 14.02
N ASN A 45 -14.52 11.94 15.28
CA ASN A 45 -14.05 13.12 16.02
C ASN A 45 -12.53 13.33 16.05
N SER A 46 -11.77 12.74 15.14
CA SER A 46 -10.32 12.91 15.09
C SER A 46 -9.91 14.25 14.46
N ARG A 47 -9.88 15.32 15.28
CA ARG A 47 -9.61 16.70 14.82
C ARG A 47 -8.15 17.02 14.48
N TYR A 48 -7.19 16.14 14.77
CA TYR A 48 -5.77 16.51 14.79
C TYR A 48 -4.87 15.74 13.82
N ILE A 49 -5.39 14.73 13.10
CA ILE A 49 -4.62 13.89 12.18
C ILE A 49 -5.37 13.80 10.86
N SER A 50 -4.64 13.78 9.75
CA SER A 50 -5.22 13.38 8.46
C SER A 50 -5.97 12.04 8.64
N ARG A 51 -7.22 11.97 8.21
CA ARG A 51 -8.07 10.77 8.34
C ARG A 51 -7.35 9.54 7.74
N LYS A 52 -6.74 9.70 6.57
CA LYS A 52 -5.94 8.64 5.94
C LYS A 52 -4.80 8.14 6.83
N LYS A 53 -4.05 9.05 7.48
CA LYS A 53 -2.97 8.67 8.42
C LYS A 53 -3.51 7.95 9.66
N LEU A 54 -4.69 8.35 10.14
CA LEU A 54 -5.35 7.66 11.24
C LEU A 54 -5.77 6.25 10.82
N ALA A 55 -6.43 6.11 9.66
CA ALA A 55 -6.82 4.81 9.11
C ALA A 55 -5.61 3.88 8.96
N LEU A 56 -4.52 4.36 8.35
CA LEU A 56 -3.27 3.61 8.23
C LEU A 56 -2.70 3.21 9.60
N THR A 57 -2.68 4.14 10.56
CA THR A 57 -2.18 3.85 11.92
C THR A 57 -3.00 2.76 12.60
N LEU A 58 -4.33 2.80 12.47
CA LEU A 58 -5.22 1.78 13.03
C LEU A 58 -4.96 0.41 12.38
N GLY A 59 -4.90 0.36 11.04
CA GLY A 59 -4.61 -0.87 10.31
C GLY A 59 -3.24 -1.47 10.67
N ILE A 60 -2.19 -0.63 10.74
CA ILE A 60 -0.84 -1.07 11.13
C ILE A 60 -0.82 -1.61 12.56
N LYS A 61 -1.51 -0.96 13.49
CA LYS A 61 -1.60 -1.44 14.89
C LYS A 61 -2.36 -2.75 15.00
N ALA A 62 -3.44 -2.90 14.24
CA ALA A 62 -4.26 -4.12 14.22
C ALA A 62 -3.53 -5.32 13.59
N SER A 63 -2.58 -5.09 12.68
CA SER A 63 -1.88 -6.15 11.96
C SER A 63 -1.10 -7.07 12.91
N LYS A 64 -1.08 -8.37 12.61
CA LYS A 64 -0.39 -9.42 13.36
C LYS A 64 1.00 -9.74 12.78
N HIS A 65 1.22 -9.41 11.51
CA HIS A 65 2.43 -9.74 10.77
C HIS A 65 3.44 -8.60 10.73
N GLU A 66 4.72 -8.94 10.56
CA GLU A 66 5.82 -7.98 10.47
C GLU A 66 5.86 -7.26 9.11
N TRP A 67 5.50 -7.95 8.03
CA TRP A 67 5.44 -7.34 6.71
C TRP A 67 4.05 -6.80 6.41
N LEU A 68 4.00 -5.53 6.05
CA LEU A 68 2.80 -4.81 5.64
C LEU A 68 2.87 -4.54 4.16
N VAL A 69 1.86 -4.99 3.42
CA VAL A 69 1.71 -4.71 1.98
C VAL A 69 0.52 -3.78 1.81
N PHE A 70 0.73 -2.68 1.12
CA PHE A 70 -0.26 -1.62 0.95
C PHE A 70 -0.84 -1.62 -0.46
N THR A 71 -2.14 -1.42 -0.52
CA THR A 71 -2.88 -1.10 -1.73
C THR A 71 -4.05 -0.18 -1.39
N GLU A 72 -4.62 0.52 -2.36
CA GLU A 72 -5.79 1.38 -2.17
C GLU A 72 -7.08 0.64 -2.58
N ALA A 73 -8.22 1.07 -2.03
CA ALA A 73 -9.53 0.43 -2.28
C ALA A 73 -9.95 0.44 -3.76
N ASN A 74 -9.51 1.45 -4.52
CA ASN A 74 -9.74 1.58 -5.96
C ASN A 74 -8.71 0.83 -6.82
N CYS A 75 -7.83 0.04 -6.19
CA CYS A 75 -6.75 -0.66 -6.85
C CYS A 75 -7.01 -2.17 -6.86
N LYS A 76 -6.61 -2.83 -7.96
CA LYS A 76 -6.76 -4.26 -8.16
C LYS A 76 -5.42 -4.88 -8.57
N PRO A 77 -4.89 -5.87 -7.83
CA PRO A 77 -3.79 -6.70 -8.30
C PRO A 77 -4.16 -7.39 -9.62
N VAL A 78 -3.24 -7.42 -10.58
CA VAL A 78 -3.48 -8.03 -11.90
C VAL A 78 -3.51 -9.55 -11.85
N SER A 79 -2.92 -10.15 -10.81
CA SER A 79 -2.91 -11.61 -10.65
C SER A 79 -3.09 -12.03 -9.19
N ASN A 80 -3.40 -13.30 -8.96
CA ASN A 80 -3.40 -13.90 -7.62
C ASN A 80 -1.99 -14.21 -7.09
N GLN A 81 -0.95 -13.96 -7.88
CA GLN A 81 0.46 -14.11 -7.50
C GLN A 81 1.08 -12.82 -6.93
N TRP A 82 0.35 -11.72 -6.95
CA TRP A 82 0.84 -10.41 -6.51
C TRP A 82 1.52 -10.46 -5.13
N LEU A 83 0.84 -11.00 -4.13
CA LEU A 83 1.37 -11.05 -2.78
C LEU A 83 2.61 -11.95 -2.68
N ARG A 84 2.62 -13.10 -3.38
CA ARG A 84 3.77 -14.01 -3.46
C ARG A 84 4.99 -13.34 -4.08
N LEU A 85 4.78 -12.57 -5.16
CA LEU A 85 5.85 -11.85 -5.84
C LEU A 85 6.39 -10.69 -5.00
N MET A 86 5.53 -9.95 -4.32
CA MET A 86 5.99 -8.96 -3.35
C MET A 86 6.81 -9.61 -2.24
N ALA A 87 6.31 -10.72 -1.69
CA ALA A 87 6.90 -11.40 -0.55
C ALA A 87 8.25 -12.09 -0.87
N ARG A 88 8.55 -12.45 -2.12
CA ARG A 88 9.88 -13.00 -2.49
C ARG A 88 11.03 -12.05 -2.18
N ASN A 89 10.71 -10.74 -2.04
CA ASN A 89 11.69 -9.71 -1.68
C ASN A 89 11.83 -9.51 -0.16
N PHE A 90 11.04 -10.20 0.66
CA PHE A 90 11.09 -10.09 2.12
C PHE A 90 12.27 -10.86 2.69
N THR A 91 13.44 -10.26 2.66
CA THR A 91 14.68 -10.85 3.18
C THR A 91 15.09 -10.19 4.50
N PRO A 92 16.01 -10.79 5.29
CA PRO A 92 16.52 -10.16 6.51
C PRO A 92 17.17 -8.78 6.31
N ARG A 93 17.62 -8.48 5.09
CA ARG A 93 18.26 -7.20 4.74
C ARG A 93 17.32 -6.21 4.07
N THR A 94 16.09 -6.64 3.77
CA THR A 94 15.10 -5.79 3.10
C THR A 94 14.15 -5.24 4.15
N ASP A 95 13.88 -3.96 4.10
CA ASP A 95 12.90 -3.29 4.95
C ASP A 95 11.76 -2.69 4.14
N VAL A 96 12.02 -2.36 2.87
CA VAL A 96 11.07 -1.72 1.96
C VAL A 96 11.06 -2.45 0.62
N VAL A 97 9.87 -2.67 0.07
CA VAL A 97 9.66 -3.18 -1.30
C VAL A 97 8.74 -2.23 -2.04
N LEU A 98 9.15 -1.79 -3.21
CA LEU A 98 8.40 -0.90 -4.09
C LEU A 98 7.93 -1.67 -5.31
N GLY A 99 6.66 -1.55 -5.67
CA GLY A 99 6.06 -2.18 -6.84
C GLY A 99 5.53 -1.14 -7.84
N TYR A 100 5.24 -1.61 -9.04
CA TYR A 100 4.65 -0.80 -10.10
C TYR A 100 3.12 -0.74 -9.95
N TYR A 101 2.55 0.44 -10.17
CA TYR A 101 1.12 0.63 -10.37
C TYR A 101 0.85 1.27 -11.73
N GLY A 102 -0.30 0.98 -12.31
CA GLY A 102 -0.74 1.56 -13.57
C GLY A 102 -2.24 1.75 -13.61
N TYR A 103 -2.73 2.20 -14.75
CA TYR A 103 -4.17 2.33 -15.01
C TYR A 103 -4.65 1.18 -15.90
N GLU A 104 -5.91 0.77 -15.72
CA GLU A 104 -6.55 -0.12 -16.68
C GLU A 104 -6.70 0.61 -18.03
N TYR A 105 -6.63 -0.19 -19.10
CA TYR A 105 -6.77 0.37 -20.44
C TYR A 105 -8.20 0.88 -20.66
N ALA A 106 -8.31 2.17 -20.89
CA ALA A 106 -9.55 2.82 -21.31
C ALA A 106 -9.36 3.57 -22.63
N LYS A 107 -10.40 3.56 -23.47
CA LYS A 107 -10.38 4.27 -24.77
C LYS A 107 -10.31 5.79 -24.57
N GLY A 108 -9.63 6.46 -25.45
CA GLY A 108 -9.54 7.92 -25.49
C GLY A 108 -8.12 8.45 -25.25
N TRP A 109 -7.85 9.62 -25.82
CA TRP A 109 -6.53 10.24 -25.72
C TRP A 109 -6.18 10.68 -24.29
N PHE A 110 -7.16 11.17 -23.55
CA PHE A 110 -6.99 11.59 -22.17
C PHE A 110 -6.55 10.42 -21.26
N ASN A 111 -7.20 9.25 -21.39
CA ASN A 111 -6.83 8.06 -20.64
C ASN A 111 -5.40 7.58 -20.98
N ARG A 112 -4.98 7.72 -22.24
CA ARG A 112 -3.59 7.43 -22.62
C ARG A 112 -2.61 8.39 -21.97
N LEU A 113 -2.95 9.68 -21.86
CA LEU A 113 -2.12 10.68 -21.19
C LEU A 113 -1.98 10.35 -19.68
N VAL A 114 -3.08 10.02 -19.02
CA VAL A 114 -3.09 9.62 -17.59
C VAL A 114 -2.24 8.35 -17.39
N ALA A 115 -2.41 7.34 -18.24
CA ALA A 115 -1.62 6.12 -18.16
C ALA A 115 -0.12 6.37 -18.43
N PHE A 116 0.20 7.27 -19.37
CA PHE A 116 1.58 7.68 -19.64
C PHE A 116 2.19 8.41 -18.45
N ASP A 117 1.46 9.36 -17.84
CA ASP A 117 1.92 10.08 -16.64
C ASP A 117 2.22 9.12 -15.49
N ALA A 118 1.33 8.17 -15.20
CA ALA A 118 1.54 7.16 -14.20
C ALA A 118 2.75 6.26 -14.49
N LEU A 119 2.93 5.86 -15.74
CA LEU A 119 4.11 5.10 -16.18
C LEU A 119 5.39 5.91 -15.97
N PHE A 120 5.41 7.16 -16.44
CA PHE A 120 6.58 8.05 -16.31
C PHE A 120 6.93 8.31 -14.85
N HIS A 121 5.90 8.54 -14.01
CA HIS A 121 6.08 8.69 -12.58
C HIS A 121 6.66 7.44 -11.92
N SER A 122 6.13 6.27 -12.28
CA SER A 122 6.61 4.99 -11.78
C SER A 122 8.05 4.69 -12.23
N LEU A 123 8.38 4.96 -13.49
CA LEU A 123 9.75 4.80 -13.99
C LEU A 123 10.75 5.66 -13.22
N ARG A 124 10.36 6.85 -12.81
CA ARG A 124 11.23 7.74 -12.02
C ARG A 124 11.52 7.15 -10.65
N TYR A 125 10.51 6.87 -9.82
CA TYR A 125 10.79 6.44 -8.44
C TYR A 125 11.36 5.02 -8.36
N LEU A 126 10.89 4.09 -9.22
CA LEU A 126 11.45 2.74 -9.28
C LEU A 126 12.86 2.75 -9.87
N GLY A 127 13.11 3.56 -10.89
CA GLY A 127 14.44 3.72 -11.50
C GLY A 127 15.47 4.25 -10.51
N TRP A 128 15.13 5.28 -9.72
CA TRP A 128 15.99 5.76 -8.65
C TRP A 128 16.22 4.72 -7.55
N ALA A 129 15.19 3.97 -7.19
CA ALA A 129 15.33 2.89 -6.21
C ALA A 129 16.25 1.77 -6.72
N LEU A 130 16.13 1.37 -7.99
CA LEU A 130 17.03 0.41 -8.64
C LEU A 130 18.47 0.93 -8.74
N ALA A 131 18.65 2.24 -8.93
CA ALA A 131 19.97 2.89 -8.91
C ALA A 131 20.56 3.05 -7.48
N GLY A 132 19.88 2.55 -6.45
CA GLY A 132 20.36 2.60 -5.06
C GLY A 132 20.05 3.90 -4.32
N SER A 133 19.18 4.74 -4.85
CA SER A 133 18.78 6.03 -4.27
C SER A 133 17.25 6.17 -4.18
N PRO A 134 16.56 5.29 -3.44
CA PRO A 134 15.11 5.40 -3.26
C PRO A 134 14.77 6.71 -2.53
N TYR A 135 13.74 7.42 -3.01
CA TYR A 135 13.33 8.70 -2.44
C TYR A 135 11.83 8.81 -2.18
N MET A 136 11.04 7.90 -2.75
CA MET A 136 9.59 7.86 -2.53
C MET A 136 9.02 6.46 -2.80
N GLY A 137 7.82 6.23 -2.33
CA GLY A 137 6.99 5.06 -2.64
C GLY A 137 5.54 5.50 -2.77
N ILE A 138 4.71 4.63 -3.33
CA ILE A 138 3.29 4.89 -3.52
C ILE A 138 2.49 3.78 -2.86
N GLY A 139 1.60 4.16 -1.94
CA GLY A 139 0.76 3.25 -1.15
C GLY A 139 -0.18 2.34 -1.94
N ARG A 140 -0.21 2.50 -3.27
CA ARG A 140 -0.95 1.61 -4.16
C ARG A 140 -0.28 0.27 -4.38
N ASN A 141 1.06 0.22 -4.30
CA ASN A 141 1.82 -1.01 -4.46
C ASN A 141 3.19 -0.88 -3.79
N MET A 142 3.23 -1.01 -2.49
CA MET A 142 4.47 -1.03 -1.72
C MET A 142 4.33 -1.91 -0.49
N ALA A 143 5.46 -2.29 0.08
CA ALA A 143 5.51 -3.00 1.35
C ALA A 143 6.64 -2.49 2.23
N TYR A 144 6.47 -2.55 3.54
CA TYR A 144 7.55 -2.30 4.49
C TYR A 144 7.34 -3.08 5.80
N ARG A 145 8.39 -3.17 6.61
CA ARG A 145 8.33 -3.79 7.92
C ARG A 145 7.52 -2.94 8.90
N LYS A 146 6.66 -3.59 9.66
CA LYS A 146 5.88 -2.96 10.74
C LYS A 146 6.77 -2.28 11.78
N SER A 147 7.89 -2.89 12.13
CA SER A 147 8.90 -2.32 13.05
C SER A 147 9.38 -0.95 12.62
N LEU A 148 9.63 -0.71 11.32
CA LEU A 148 10.01 0.61 10.80
C LEU A 148 9.02 1.71 11.14
N PHE A 149 7.73 1.43 11.04
CA PHE A 149 6.69 2.41 11.36
C PHE A 149 6.79 2.86 12.83
N PHE A 150 7.00 1.91 13.74
CA PHE A 150 7.11 2.24 15.16
C PHE A 150 8.44 2.90 15.53
N GLU A 151 9.55 2.50 14.92
CA GLU A 151 10.86 3.13 15.09
C GLU A 151 10.85 4.61 14.71
N GLN A 152 10.11 4.96 13.65
CA GLN A 152 9.91 6.35 13.23
C GLN A 152 8.81 7.08 14.02
N LYS A 153 8.28 6.47 15.09
CA LYS A 153 7.15 6.99 15.89
C LYS A 153 5.89 7.24 15.06
N GLY A 154 5.69 6.42 14.03
CA GLY A 154 4.57 6.52 13.10
C GLY A 154 4.57 7.85 12.32
N PHE A 155 3.41 8.45 12.16
CA PHE A 155 3.26 9.74 11.47
C PHE A 155 3.48 10.95 12.39
N SER A 156 4.00 10.79 13.63
CA SER A 156 4.08 11.87 14.62
C SER A 156 4.89 13.09 14.16
N ALA A 157 5.95 12.87 13.36
CA ALA A 157 6.77 13.94 12.79
C ALA A 157 6.04 14.79 11.73
N HIS A 158 4.94 14.27 11.17
CA HIS A 158 4.24 14.86 10.01
C HIS A 158 2.73 14.96 10.21
N LEU A 159 2.28 15.08 11.48
CA LEU A 159 0.84 15.18 11.82
C LEU A 159 0.15 16.38 11.18
N ASN A 160 0.88 17.47 10.99
CA ASN A 160 0.36 18.72 10.42
C ASN A 160 0.22 18.71 8.89
N LEU A 161 0.75 17.67 8.21
CA LEU A 161 0.66 17.55 6.77
C LEU A 161 -0.52 16.65 6.41
N GLN A 162 -1.45 17.16 5.60
CA GLN A 162 -2.62 16.39 5.16
C GLN A 162 -2.25 15.26 4.16
N ARG A 163 -1.12 15.38 3.47
CA ARG A 163 -0.60 14.41 2.48
C ARG A 163 0.80 13.96 2.85
N GLY A 164 1.34 13.01 2.09
CA GLY A 164 2.70 12.52 2.30
C GLY A 164 2.80 11.36 3.29
N ASP A 165 1.73 10.62 3.48
CA ASP A 165 1.71 9.40 4.27
C ASP A 165 2.65 8.33 3.71
N ASP A 166 2.69 8.18 2.40
CA ASP A 166 3.53 7.21 1.71
C ASP A 166 4.95 7.74 1.48
N ASP A 167 5.06 8.90 0.82
CA ASP A 167 6.33 9.46 0.35
C ASP A 167 7.25 9.86 1.49
N LEU A 168 6.73 10.52 2.51
CA LEU A 168 7.53 10.99 3.63
C LEU A 168 8.03 9.83 4.50
N CYS A 169 7.21 8.81 4.70
CA CYS A 169 7.62 7.61 5.41
C CYS A 169 8.76 6.92 4.64
N ILE A 170 8.57 6.66 3.34
CA ILE A 170 9.58 6.01 2.52
C ILE A 170 10.85 6.85 2.39
N ASN A 171 10.75 8.16 2.20
CA ASN A 171 11.92 9.03 2.10
C ASN A 171 12.82 8.98 3.35
N GLN A 172 12.23 8.81 4.52
CA GLN A 172 12.99 8.71 5.77
C GLN A 172 13.68 7.35 5.96
N VAL A 173 13.00 6.25 5.61
CA VAL A 173 13.43 4.89 5.95
C VAL A 173 14.12 4.15 4.80
N ALA A 174 13.77 4.44 3.55
CA ALA A 174 14.31 3.75 2.40
C ALA A 174 15.75 4.16 2.12
N LYS A 175 16.61 3.16 1.95
CA LYS A 175 18.02 3.29 1.57
C LYS A 175 18.33 2.29 0.46
N GLY A 176 19.36 2.54 -0.32
CA GLY A 176 19.74 1.63 -1.41
C GLY A 176 20.06 0.20 -0.97
N PHE A 177 20.49 0.02 0.27
CA PHE A 177 20.84 -1.31 0.79
C PHE A 177 19.64 -2.07 1.40
N ASN A 178 18.56 -1.38 1.81
CA ASN A 178 17.40 -2.00 2.46
C ASN A 178 16.12 -1.96 1.61
N THR A 179 16.17 -1.41 0.40
CA THR A 179 15.03 -1.26 -0.49
C THR A 179 15.16 -2.18 -1.70
N LYS A 180 14.10 -2.90 -2.03
CA LYS A 180 13.97 -3.74 -3.23
C LYS A 180 12.84 -3.20 -4.12
N VAL A 181 12.97 -3.48 -5.41
CA VAL A 181 11.93 -3.17 -6.41
C VAL A 181 11.40 -4.48 -6.98
N GLU A 182 10.09 -4.64 -6.92
CA GLU A 182 9.42 -5.75 -7.59
C GLU A 182 9.01 -5.32 -9.01
N THR A 183 9.51 -6.03 -10.02
CA THR A 183 9.35 -5.67 -11.43
C THR A 183 8.50 -6.67 -12.23
N ALA A 184 8.05 -7.77 -11.63
CA ALA A 184 7.23 -8.74 -12.33
C ALA A 184 5.88 -8.12 -12.74
N LEU A 185 5.44 -8.39 -13.96
CA LEU A 185 4.16 -7.90 -14.47
C LEU A 185 2.98 -8.38 -13.62
N ASP A 186 3.03 -9.62 -13.15
CA ASP A 186 2.00 -10.22 -12.28
C ASP A 186 1.96 -9.61 -10.87
N ALA A 187 2.99 -8.84 -10.49
CA ALA A 187 3.01 -8.06 -9.26
C ALA A 187 2.50 -6.62 -9.44
N THR A 188 1.95 -6.30 -10.59
CA THR A 188 1.38 -4.98 -10.89
C THR A 188 0.02 -4.82 -10.21
N VAL A 189 -0.26 -3.59 -9.81
CA VAL A 189 -1.59 -3.16 -9.34
C VAL A 189 -2.15 -2.13 -10.33
N ARG A 190 -3.44 -2.19 -10.63
CA ARG A 190 -4.13 -1.28 -11.56
C ARG A 190 -5.31 -0.59 -10.90
N LEU A 191 -5.51 0.68 -11.33
CA LEU A 191 -6.70 1.50 -11.04
C LEU A 191 -7.67 1.39 -12.18
#